data_61740f43192b768298bccb83ab07ce55
#
_entry.id   61740f43192b768298bccb83ab07ce55
#
_cell.length_a   1.000
_cell.length_b   1.000
_cell.length_c   1.000
_cell.angle_alpha   90.00
_cell.angle_beta   90.00
_cell.angle_gamma   90.00
#
_symmetry.space_group_name_H-M   'P 1'
#
loop_
_entity.id
_entity.type
_entity.pdbx_description
1 polymer ?
#
loop_
_entity_poly.entity_id
_entity_poly.type
_entity_poly.pdbx_seq_one_letter_code
_entity_poly.pdbx_strand_id
1 'polypeptide(L)'
;MRLLVNFAFCFWLSGLASLAHADRIKDLASLAGVRNNQLVGYGLVVGLSGTGDANLGITLQSMQAMLSRFGMSTETSGLSGANAAAVMVTADLAPFIKPGQTLDVTVSALGASESLRGGTLLMTPLLGADGQTYAIAQGNLAVGGLGVAAADGSSLTVNIPTVGRVPQGATVEKMVETPFLENEFLILNLHRSDFST
;
A
#
# COMPACT_ATOMS: atom_id res chain seq x y z
N MET A 1 44.58 30.22 -40.40
CA MET A 1 43.54 31.14 -39.89
C MET A 1 42.12 30.60 -40.07
N ARG A 2 41.72 30.11 -41.27
CA ARG A 2 40.36 29.55 -41.51
C ARG A 2 40.01 28.30 -40.67
N LEU A 3 40.98 27.43 -40.39
CA LEU A 3 40.76 26.20 -39.60
C LEU A 3 40.46 26.49 -38.13
N LEU A 4 41.14 27.49 -37.55
CA LEU A 4 40.91 27.91 -36.14
C LEU A 4 39.55 28.58 -35.96
N VAL A 5 39.09 29.33 -36.97
CA VAL A 5 37.76 29.97 -36.92
C VAL A 5 36.65 28.92 -36.99
N ASN A 6 36.82 27.89 -37.85
CA ASN A 6 35.84 26.80 -37.93
C ASN A 6 35.78 25.97 -36.63
N PHE A 7 36.93 25.74 -36.00
CA PHE A 7 36.97 25.00 -34.71
C PHE A 7 36.30 25.78 -33.57
N ALA A 8 36.56 27.10 -33.52
CA ALA A 8 35.90 27.99 -32.56
C ALA A 8 34.36 28.08 -32.77
N PHE A 9 33.93 28.08 -34.05
CA PHE A 9 32.51 28.11 -34.40
C PHE A 9 31.79 26.80 -34.04
N CYS A 10 32.42 25.62 -34.28
CA CYS A 10 31.87 24.33 -33.84
C CYS A 10 31.79 24.21 -32.31
N PHE A 11 32.80 24.73 -31.61
CA PHE A 11 32.82 24.71 -30.14
C PHE A 11 31.72 25.62 -29.56
N TRP A 12 31.43 26.73 -30.19
CA TRP A 12 30.37 27.65 -29.80
C TRP A 12 28.98 27.06 -30.07
N LEU A 13 28.80 26.36 -31.20
CA LEU A 13 27.55 25.68 -31.55
C LEU A 13 27.24 24.51 -30.58
N SER A 14 28.27 23.76 -30.15
CA SER A 14 28.06 22.65 -29.18
C SER A 14 27.70 23.16 -27.79
N GLY A 15 28.09 24.38 -27.41
CA GLY A 15 27.69 25.02 -26.15
C GLY A 15 26.22 25.44 -26.10
N LEU A 16 25.59 25.76 -27.24
CA LEU A 16 24.18 26.12 -27.32
C LEU A 16 23.24 24.91 -27.23
N ALA A 17 23.70 23.70 -27.59
CA ALA A 17 22.90 22.49 -27.56
C ALA A 17 22.56 22.01 -26.12
N SER A 18 23.32 22.47 -25.11
CA SER A 18 23.11 22.09 -23.71
C SER A 18 21.96 22.83 -23.01
N LEU A 19 21.32 23.80 -23.66
CA LEU A 19 20.23 24.61 -23.08
C LEU A 19 18.82 24.14 -23.52
N ALA A 20 18.73 23.14 -24.38
CA ALA A 20 17.44 22.60 -24.80
C ALA A 20 16.92 21.62 -23.75
N HIS A 21 16.22 22.13 -22.73
CA HIS A 21 15.45 21.32 -21.80
C HIS A 21 14.08 21.08 -22.43
N ALA A 22 13.84 19.84 -22.83
CA ALA A 22 12.51 19.40 -23.26
C ALA A 22 11.79 18.79 -22.05
N ASP A 23 10.89 19.55 -21.46
CA ASP A 23 10.02 19.06 -20.39
C ASP A 23 8.98 18.10 -20.96
N ARG A 24 8.77 16.97 -20.28
CA ARG A 24 7.75 15.99 -20.68
C ARG A 24 6.40 16.46 -20.14
N ILE A 25 5.32 16.24 -20.89
CA ILE A 25 3.95 16.60 -20.49
C ILE A 25 3.61 16.05 -19.09
N LYS A 26 4.07 14.83 -18.76
CA LYS A 26 3.86 14.22 -17.45
C LYS A 26 4.50 14.98 -16.28
N ASP A 27 5.54 15.77 -16.55
CA ASP A 27 6.23 16.56 -15.54
C ASP A 27 5.55 17.93 -15.33
N LEU A 28 4.74 18.37 -16.31
CA LEU A 28 4.03 19.64 -16.32
C LEU A 28 2.57 19.52 -15.91
N ALA A 29 1.92 18.41 -16.22
CA ALA A 29 0.48 18.22 -16.03
C ALA A 29 0.11 16.79 -15.68
N SER A 30 -1.02 16.64 -15.00
CA SER A 30 -1.71 15.38 -14.76
C SER A 30 -3.03 15.33 -15.54
N LEU A 31 -3.44 14.11 -15.91
CA LEU A 31 -4.75 13.91 -16.53
C LEU A 31 -5.86 14.02 -15.48
N ALA A 32 -6.88 14.85 -15.74
CA ALA A 32 -8.05 14.94 -14.89
C ALA A 32 -8.79 13.59 -14.85
N GLY A 33 -9.24 13.19 -13.66
CA GLY A 33 -9.93 11.91 -13.46
C GLY A 33 -9.02 10.69 -13.35
N VAL A 34 -7.70 10.83 -13.53
CA VAL A 34 -6.73 9.74 -13.36
C VAL A 34 -5.99 9.93 -12.04
N ARG A 35 -6.35 9.15 -11.03
CA ARG A 35 -5.72 9.18 -9.70
C ARG A 35 -5.71 7.80 -9.08
N ASN A 36 -4.74 7.54 -8.23
CA ASN A 36 -4.77 6.38 -7.36
C ASN A 36 -5.84 6.58 -6.27
N ASN A 37 -6.59 5.52 -5.98
CA ASN A 37 -7.56 5.50 -4.90
C ASN A 37 -6.98 4.67 -3.76
N GLN A 38 -6.99 5.24 -2.55
CA GLN A 38 -6.53 4.52 -1.37
C GLN A 38 -7.63 3.65 -0.83
N LEU A 39 -7.31 2.40 -0.55
CA LEU A 39 -8.20 1.44 0.07
C LEU A 39 -7.75 1.17 1.50
N VAL A 40 -8.72 1.00 2.38
CA VAL A 40 -8.48 0.66 3.78
C VAL A 40 -9.43 -0.45 4.22
N GLY A 41 -8.93 -1.36 5.05
CA GLY A 41 -9.73 -2.43 5.63
C GLY A 41 -9.30 -2.75 7.06
N TYR A 42 -10.22 -3.26 7.85
CA TYR A 42 -9.95 -3.84 9.14
C TYR A 42 -9.90 -5.36 9.01
N GLY A 43 -8.82 -5.98 9.47
CA GLY A 43 -8.60 -7.41 9.35
C GLY A 43 -8.05 -8.06 10.61
N LEU A 44 -7.89 -9.36 10.52
CA LEU A 44 -7.28 -10.18 11.56
C LEU A 44 -6.12 -10.98 10.99
N VAL A 45 -4.98 -10.92 11.65
CA VAL A 45 -3.82 -11.78 11.38
C VAL A 45 -3.83 -12.90 12.40
N VAL A 46 -3.65 -14.13 11.95
CA VAL A 46 -3.60 -15.35 12.79
C VAL A 46 -2.31 -16.12 12.56
N GLY A 47 -2.01 -17.06 13.43
CA GLY A 47 -0.81 -17.90 13.34
C GLY A 47 0.43 -17.28 13.96
N LEU A 48 0.26 -16.26 14.79
CA LEU A 48 1.34 -15.62 15.55
C LEU A 48 1.77 -16.54 16.71
N SER A 49 3.08 -16.70 16.90
CA SER A 49 3.63 -17.58 17.95
C SER A 49 3.71 -16.86 19.30
N GLY A 50 2.57 -16.46 19.85
CA GLY A 50 2.51 -15.78 21.14
C GLY A 50 2.78 -14.27 21.10
N THR A 51 3.04 -13.69 19.91
CA THR A 51 3.38 -12.27 19.72
C THR A 51 2.18 -11.40 19.35
N GLY A 52 0.97 -11.96 19.40
CA GLY A 52 -0.27 -11.26 19.09
C GLY A 52 -0.79 -10.37 20.23
N ASP A 53 -2.05 -9.97 20.11
CA ASP A 53 -2.73 -9.05 21.04
C ASP A 53 -3.28 -9.79 22.27
N ALA A 54 -2.46 -10.36 23.10
CA ALA A 54 -2.79 -11.32 24.16
C ALA A 54 -4.13 -11.08 24.91
N ASN A 55 -4.48 -9.83 25.20
CA ASN A 55 -5.67 -9.48 26.01
C ASN A 55 -6.50 -8.32 25.40
N LEU A 56 -6.38 -8.06 24.11
CA LEU A 56 -7.14 -6.98 23.49
C LEU A 56 -8.56 -7.44 23.17
N GLY A 57 -9.56 -6.84 23.83
CA GLY A 57 -10.98 -7.19 23.68
C GLY A 57 -11.47 -7.14 22.22
N ILE A 58 -10.96 -6.19 21.42
CA ILE A 58 -11.32 -6.05 20.01
C ILE A 58 -10.85 -7.25 19.17
N THR A 59 -9.67 -7.81 19.45
CA THR A 59 -9.14 -8.99 18.75
C THR A 59 -9.97 -10.22 19.08
N LEU A 60 -10.29 -10.45 20.36
CA LEU A 60 -11.12 -11.56 20.81
C LEU A 60 -12.56 -11.46 20.25
N GLN A 61 -13.14 -10.26 20.26
CA GLN A 61 -14.46 -10.02 19.69
C GLN A 61 -14.49 -10.27 18.17
N SER A 62 -13.45 -9.86 17.47
CA SER A 62 -13.32 -10.11 16.01
C SER A 62 -13.16 -11.59 15.69
N MET A 63 -12.37 -12.33 16.48
CA MET A 63 -12.26 -13.78 16.37
C MET A 63 -13.60 -14.46 16.58
N GLN A 64 -14.33 -14.07 17.62
CA GLN A 64 -15.66 -14.61 17.93
C GLN A 64 -16.66 -14.33 16.81
N ALA A 65 -16.68 -13.09 16.28
CA ALA A 65 -17.54 -12.71 15.17
C ALA A 65 -17.22 -13.52 13.89
N MET A 66 -15.96 -13.82 13.66
CA MET A 66 -15.54 -14.63 12.52
C MET A 66 -15.93 -16.10 12.70
N LEU A 67 -15.69 -16.69 13.89
CA LEU A 67 -16.07 -18.07 14.18
C LEU A 67 -17.58 -18.27 14.07
N SER A 68 -18.37 -17.31 14.51
CA SER A 68 -19.83 -17.36 14.39
C SER A 68 -20.31 -17.35 12.93
N ARG A 69 -19.58 -16.68 12.02
CA ARG A 69 -19.86 -16.75 10.57
C ARG A 69 -19.62 -18.15 9.97
N PHE A 70 -18.72 -18.91 10.57
CA PHE A 70 -18.50 -20.34 10.21
C PHE A 70 -19.42 -21.30 10.94
N GLY A 71 -20.40 -20.79 11.66
CA GLY A 71 -21.36 -21.62 12.41
C GLY A 71 -20.81 -22.18 13.72
N MET A 72 -19.67 -21.69 14.19
CA MET A 72 -19.07 -22.09 15.46
C MET A 72 -19.43 -21.07 16.54
N SER A 73 -20.14 -21.51 17.57
CA SER A 73 -20.37 -20.71 18.78
C SER A 73 -19.34 -21.09 19.83
N THR A 74 -18.41 -20.17 20.07
CA THR A 74 -17.37 -20.38 21.10
C THR A 74 -17.43 -19.23 22.09
N GLU A 75 -17.40 -19.57 23.39
CA GLU A 75 -17.26 -18.56 24.43
C GLU A 75 -15.83 -17.96 24.39
N THR A 76 -15.71 -16.66 24.64
CA THR A 76 -14.44 -15.94 24.67
C THR A 76 -13.45 -16.48 25.71
N SER A 77 -13.95 -17.16 26.75
CA SER A 77 -13.13 -17.75 27.81
C SER A 77 -12.14 -18.83 27.33
N GLY A 78 -12.35 -19.41 26.16
CA GLY A 78 -11.44 -20.41 25.55
C GLY A 78 -10.53 -19.86 24.45
N LEU A 79 -10.64 -18.60 24.09
CA LEU A 79 -9.84 -17.97 23.02
C LEU A 79 -8.67 -17.19 23.62
N SER A 80 -7.50 -17.38 23.05
CA SER A 80 -6.32 -16.59 23.39
C SER A 80 -5.98 -15.65 22.21
N GLY A 81 -5.92 -14.36 22.46
CA GLY A 81 -5.45 -13.37 21.48
C GLY A 81 -3.94 -13.42 21.22
N ALA A 82 -3.19 -14.24 21.99
CA ALA A 82 -1.73 -14.30 21.83
C ALA A 82 -1.27 -14.77 20.42
N ASN A 83 -2.10 -15.54 19.74
CA ASN A 83 -1.80 -16.03 18.38
C ASN A 83 -2.52 -15.24 17.28
N ALA A 84 -3.16 -14.14 17.62
CA ALA A 84 -3.87 -13.29 16.68
C ALA A 84 -3.63 -11.80 16.97
N ALA A 85 -3.76 -10.97 15.95
CA ALA A 85 -3.66 -9.53 16.06
C ALA A 85 -4.71 -8.82 15.20
N ALA A 86 -5.33 -7.80 15.74
CA ALA A 86 -6.16 -6.87 14.98
C ALA A 86 -5.27 -5.94 14.14
N VAL A 87 -5.58 -5.81 12.86
CA VAL A 87 -4.73 -5.07 11.92
C VAL A 87 -5.53 -4.12 11.04
N MET A 88 -4.89 -3.02 10.66
CA MET A 88 -5.30 -2.18 9.55
C MET A 88 -4.59 -2.64 8.29
N VAL A 89 -5.34 -2.77 7.22
CA VAL A 89 -4.84 -3.18 5.91
C VAL A 89 -5.04 -2.03 4.94
N THR A 90 -3.99 -1.63 4.23
CA THR A 90 -4.04 -0.55 3.25
C THR A 90 -3.50 -1.01 1.91
N ALA A 91 -4.08 -0.50 0.84
CA ALA A 91 -3.63 -0.74 -0.53
C ALA A 91 -3.88 0.49 -1.41
N ASP A 92 -3.06 0.64 -2.45
CA ASP A 92 -3.25 1.66 -3.48
C ASP A 92 -3.87 1.02 -4.72
N LEU A 93 -5.09 1.44 -5.03
CA LEU A 93 -5.80 1.01 -6.24
C LEU A 93 -5.43 1.94 -7.40
N ALA A 94 -4.64 1.41 -8.33
CA ALA A 94 -4.25 2.16 -9.52
C ALA A 94 -5.47 2.48 -10.40
N PRO A 95 -5.45 3.60 -11.16
CA PRO A 95 -6.49 3.92 -12.11
C PRO A 95 -6.56 2.83 -13.20
N PHE A 96 -7.75 2.57 -13.70
CA PHE A 96 -8.04 1.60 -14.77
C PHE A 96 -7.72 0.13 -14.45
N ILE A 97 -7.44 -0.20 -13.20
CA ILE A 97 -7.24 -1.58 -12.78
C ILE A 97 -8.54 -2.36 -12.95
N LYS A 98 -8.42 -3.59 -13.47
CA LYS A 98 -9.58 -4.43 -13.77
C LYS A 98 -9.84 -5.45 -12.65
N PRO A 99 -11.09 -5.87 -12.46
CA PRO A 99 -11.41 -7.00 -11.59
C PRO A 99 -10.57 -8.24 -11.92
N GLY A 100 -10.14 -8.95 -10.89
CA GLY A 100 -9.25 -10.09 -10.99
C GLY A 100 -7.75 -9.76 -10.99
N GLN A 101 -7.35 -8.50 -11.10
CA GLN A 101 -5.95 -8.08 -10.93
C GLN A 101 -5.58 -8.03 -9.45
N THR A 102 -4.29 -8.23 -9.16
CA THR A 102 -3.77 -8.27 -7.80
C THR A 102 -3.06 -6.99 -7.40
N LEU A 103 -3.12 -6.67 -6.11
CA LEU A 103 -2.48 -5.52 -5.47
C LEU A 103 -1.61 -5.98 -4.32
N ASP A 104 -0.53 -5.25 -4.08
CA ASP A 104 0.22 -5.36 -2.85
C ASP A 104 -0.55 -4.69 -1.71
N VAL A 105 -0.55 -5.31 -0.55
CA VAL A 105 -1.15 -4.72 0.65
C VAL A 105 -0.14 -4.54 1.76
N THR A 106 -0.32 -3.47 2.52
CA THR A 106 0.42 -3.21 3.75
C THR A 106 -0.50 -3.49 4.93
N VAL A 107 0.03 -4.24 5.90
CA VAL A 107 -0.69 -4.68 7.09
C VAL A 107 0.02 -4.12 8.31
N SER A 108 -0.71 -3.38 9.14
CA SER A 108 -0.19 -2.72 10.34
C SER A 108 -0.99 -3.11 11.56
N ALA A 109 -0.35 -3.50 12.64
CA ALA A 109 -1.01 -3.84 13.89
C ALA A 109 -1.72 -2.62 14.48
N LEU A 110 -2.95 -2.83 14.98
CA LEU A 110 -3.73 -1.83 15.69
C LEU A 110 -3.59 -1.96 17.20
N GLY A 111 -3.26 -3.16 17.65
CA GLY A 111 -3.21 -3.51 19.06
C GLY A 111 -1.80 -3.52 19.64
N ALA A 112 -1.65 -4.31 20.69
CA ALA A 112 -0.41 -4.44 21.45
C ALA A 112 0.46 -5.62 20.96
N SER A 113 0.27 -6.10 19.73
CA SER A 113 1.06 -7.19 19.19
C SER A 113 2.53 -6.80 19.07
N GLU A 114 3.41 -7.67 19.53
CA GLU A 114 4.85 -7.45 19.49
C GLU A 114 5.43 -7.68 18.10
N SER A 115 4.83 -8.62 17.34
CA SER A 115 5.29 -8.97 15.99
C SER A 115 4.20 -9.64 15.18
N LEU A 116 4.13 -9.32 13.88
CA LEU A 116 3.25 -9.96 12.90
C LEU A 116 3.96 -11.08 12.11
N ARG A 117 5.18 -11.43 12.47
CA ARG A 117 5.97 -12.44 11.75
C ARG A 117 5.32 -13.83 11.80
N GLY A 118 5.35 -14.51 10.65
CA GLY A 118 4.75 -15.83 10.49
C GLY A 118 3.22 -15.81 10.43
N GLY A 119 2.61 -14.65 10.59
CA GLY A 119 1.16 -14.50 10.55
C GLY A 119 0.58 -14.55 9.14
N THR A 120 -0.68 -14.93 9.06
CA THR A 120 -1.49 -14.95 7.86
C THR A 120 -2.66 -13.99 8.03
N LEU A 121 -2.83 -13.07 7.09
CA LEU A 121 -3.98 -12.19 7.01
C LEU A 121 -5.20 -13.00 6.55
N LEU A 122 -6.25 -12.96 7.33
CA LEU A 122 -7.54 -13.54 6.96
C LEU A 122 -8.27 -12.64 5.98
N MET A 123 -9.24 -13.22 5.25
CA MET A 123 -10.02 -12.54 4.24
C MET A 123 -10.59 -11.22 4.77
N THR A 124 -10.12 -10.11 4.20
CA THR A 124 -10.38 -8.75 4.65
C THR A 124 -10.88 -7.92 3.48
N PRO A 125 -12.10 -7.37 3.54
CA PRO A 125 -12.57 -6.43 2.53
C PRO A 125 -11.82 -5.10 2.66
N LEU A 126 -11.40 -4.55 1.51
CA LEU A 126 -10.77 -3.24 1.41
C LEU A 126 -11.78 -2.24 0.84
N LEU A 127 -12.04 -1.21 1.61
CA LEU A 127 -13.05 -0.19 1.33
C LEU A 127 -12.41 1.05 0.74
N GLY A 128 -13.08 1.66 -0.22
CA GLY A 128 -12.75 3.00 -0.71
C GLY A 128 -13.30 4.10 0.19
N ALA A 129 -13.05 5.35 -0.16
CA ALA A 129 -13.54 6.52 0.57
C ALA A 129 -15.08 6.64 0.60
N ASP A 130 -15.75 5.99 -0.33
CA ASP A 130 -17.22 5.89 -0.43
C ASP A 130 -17.81 4.76 0.44
N GLY A 131 -16.98 4.01 1.15
CA GLY A 131 -17.38 2.88 1.98
C GLY A 131 -17.73 1.60 1.21
N GLN A 132 -17.49 1.56 -0.11
CA GLN A 132 -17.70 0.35 -0.91
C GLN A 132 -16.46 -0.53 -0.93
N THR A 133 -16.66 -1.85 -1.04
CA THR A 133 -15.57 -2.81 -1.18
C THR A 133 -15.08 -2.84 -2.63
N TYR A 134 -13.79 -2.59 -2.82
CA TYR A 134 -13.13 -2.61 -4.13
C TYR A 134 -12.16 -3.78 -4.31
N ALA A 135 -11.62 -4.29 -3.21
CA ALA A 135 -10.73 -5.45 -3.25
C ALA A 135 -10.89 -6.31 -2.00
N ILE A 136 -10.45 -7.55 -2.09
CA ILE A 136 -10.40 -8.49 -0.95
C ILE A 136 -8.96 -8.90 -0.75
N ALA A 137 -8.44 -8.68 0.48
CA ALA A 137 -7.07 -8.99 0.87
C ALA A 137 -7.00 -10.29 1.68
N GLN A 138 -6.01 -11.14 1.37
CA GLN A 138 -5.71 -12.36 2.12
C GLN A 138 -4.29 -12.82 1.81
N GLY A 139 -3.59 -13.44 2.76
CA GLY A 139 -2.32 -14.09 2.47
C GLY A 139 -1.29 -14.02 3.60
N ASN A 140 -0.15 -14.64 3.36
CA ASN A 140 0.94 -14.70 4.34
C ASN A 140 1.72 -13.38 4.38
N LEU A 141 2.01 -12.90 5.59
CA LEU A 141 2.75 -11.66 5.77
C LEU A 141 4.25 -11.85 5.56
N ALA A 142 4.82 -11.01 4.73
CA ALA A 142 6.25 -10.78 4.66
C ALA A 142 6.60 -9.61 5.59
N VAL A 143 7.14 -9.92 6.76
CA VAL A 143 7.58 -8.93 7.76
C VAL A 143 9.09 -8.80 7.68
N GLY A 144 9.56 -7.62 7.32
CA GLY A 144 10.98 -7.31 7.25
C GLY A 144 11.62 -7.17 8.64
N GLY A 145 12.97 -7.19 8.69
CA GLY A 145 13.76 -6.93 9.88
C GLY A 145 14.32 -8.17 10.58
N LEU A 146 15.46 -7.99 11.22
CA LEU A 146 16.13 -8.96 12.09
C LEU A 146 16.00 -8.49 13.53
N GLY A 147 15.41 -9.33 14.39
CA GLY A 147 15.52 -9.18 15.83
C GLY A 147 16.54 -10.21 16.33
N VAL A 148 17.65 -9.75 16.87
CA VAL A 148 18.63 -10.61 17.54
C VAL A 148 18.59 -10.26 19.03
N ALA A 149 18.15 -11.19 19.85
CA ALA A 149 18.29 -11.10 21.29
C ALA A 149 19.58 -11.84 21.68
N ALA A 150 20.50 -11.15 22.32
CA ALA A 150 21.70 -11.76 22.86
C ALA A 150 21.42 -12.28 24.28
N ALA A 151 22.16 -13.32 24.70
CA ALA A 151 21.98 -13.98 25.99
C ALA A 151 22.30 -13.07 27.20
N ASP A 152 22.91 -11.90 26.97
CA ASP A 152 23.23 -10.88 27.97
C ASP A 152 22.10 -9.86 28.21
N GLY A 153 20.92 -10.03 27.59
CA GLY A 153 19.78 -9.14 27.72
C GLY A 153 19.79 -7.96 26.76
N SER A 154 20.81 -7.82 25.91
CA SER A 154 20.80 -6.80 24.86
C SER A 154 19.97 -7.29 23.66
N SER A 155 19.02 -6.44 23.19
CA SER A 155 18.23 -6.72 22.00
C SER A 155 18.50 -5.65 20.94
N LEU A 156 18.92 -6.08 19.74
CA LEU A 156 18.99 -5.22 18.58
C LEU A 156 17.80 -5.52 17.68
N THR A 157 16.81 -4.63 17.69
CA THR A 157 15.68 -4.71 16.76
C THR A 157 15.95 -3.78 15.59
N VAL A 158 16.26 -4.35 14.43
CA VAL A 158 16.36 -3.60 13.19
C VAL A 158 15.05 -3.78 12.43
N ASN A 159 14.31 -2.68 12.27
CA ASN A 159 13.00 -2.59 11.64
C ASN A 159 11.79 -2.90 12.56
N ILE A 160 10.63 -2.37 12.16
CA ILE A 160 9.39 -2.45 12.95
C ILE A 160 8.68 -3.79 12.65
N PRO A 161 8.58 -4.73 13.62
CA PRO A 161 7.99 -6.05 13.38
C PRO A 161 6.45 -6.04 13.35
N THR A 162 5.82 -4.91 13.68
CA THR A 162 4.35 -4.73 13.72
C THR A 162 3.76 -4.27 12.39
N VAL A 163 4.60 -4.13 11.35
CA VAL A 163 4.17 -3.81 9.99
C VAL A 163 4.71 -4.88 9.04
N GLY A 164 3.84 -5.40 8.17
CA GLY A 164 4.18 -6.37 7.14
C GLY A 164 3.54 -6.04 5.81
N ARG A 165 3.98 -6.73 4.77
CA ARG A 165 3.37 -6.66 3.43
C ARG A 165 2.90 -8.05 3.01
N VAL A 166 1.82 -8.09 2.24
CA VAL A 166 1.41 -9.28 1.50
C VAL A 166 1.52 -8.95 0.02
N PRO A 167 2.60 -9.39 -0.65
CA PRO A 167 2.77 -9.15 -2.08
C PRO A 167 1.63 -9.81 -2.86
N GLN A 168 1.01 -9.07 -3.78
CA GLN A 168 -0.16 -9.51 -4.54
C GLN A 168 -1.29 -10.08 -3.66
N GLY A 169 -1.38 -9.59 -2.42
CA GLY A 169 -2.26 -10.13 -1.39
C GLY A 169 -3.71 -9.69 -1.47
N ALA A 170 -4.06 -8.73 -2.33
CA ALA A 170 -5.45 -8.37 -2.56
C ALA A 170 -5.85 -8.59 -4.02
N THR A 171 -7.05 -9.08 -4.22
CA THR A 171 -7.68 -9.21 -5.54
C THR A 171 -8.72 -8.11 -5.72
N VAL A 172 -8.68 -7.41 -6.84
CA VAL A 172 -9.65 -6.37 -7.18
C VAL A 172 -10.98 -7.02 -7.58
N GLU A 173 -12.05 -6.60 -6.92
CA GLU A 173 -13.41 -7.09 -7.17
C GLU A 173 -14.22 -6.08 -8.01
N LYS A 174 -13.97 -4.80 -7.84
CA LYS A 174 -14.70 -3.73 -8.50
C LYS A 174 -13.74 -2.66 -9.03
N MET A 175 -13.98 -2.20 -10.26
CA MET A 175 -13.28 -1.06 -10.84
C MET A 175 -13.83 0.26 -10.28
N VAL A 176 -12.99 1.25 -10.06
CA VAL A 176 -13.44 2.61 -9.76
C VAL A 176 -13.87 3.27 -11.05
N GLU A 177 -15.10 3.74 -11.09
CA GLU A 177 -15.61 4.55 -12.19
C GLU A 177 -14.86 5.88 -12.21
N THR A 178 -14.26 6.22 -13.33
CA THR A 178 -13.51 7.46 -13.50
C THR A 178 -14.21 8.34 -14.55
N PRO A 179 -14.44 9.63 -14.29
CA PRO A 179 -15.03 10.57 -15.27
C PRO A 179 -14.23 10.65 -16.57
N PHE A 180 -12.99 10.17 -16.57
CA PHE A 180 -12.12 10.13 -17.74
C PHE A 180 -12.70 9.39 -18.93
N LEU A 181 -13.46 8.30 -18.68
CA LEU A 181 -14.08 7.51 -19.75
C LEU A 181 -15.37 8.12 -20.31
N GLU A 182 -15.95 9.09 -19.60
CA GLU A 182 -17.21 9.75 -19.98
C GLU A 182 -16.99 11.06 -20.75
N ASN A 183 -15.78 11.60 -20.71
CA ASN A 183 -15.45 12.88 -21.36
C ASN A 183 -14.97 12.66 -22.79
N GLU A 184 -15.49 13.45 -23.73
CA GLU A 184 -15.03 13.48 -25.13
C GLU A 184 -13.65 14.16 -25.28
N PHE A 185 -13.17 14.87 -24.26
CA PHE A 185 -11.92 15.65 -24.27
C PHE A 185 -10.99 15.22 -23.15
N LEU A 186 -9.68 15.24 -23.43
CA LEU A 186 -8.64 15.10 -22.42
C LEU A 186 -8.42 16.43 -21.71
N ILE A 187 -8.68 16.45 -20.40
CA ILE A 187 -8.45 17.62 -19.56
C ILE A 187 -7.12 17.43 -18.85
N LEU A 188 -6.21 18.38 -19.06
CA LEU A 188 -4.90 18.43 -18.40
C LEU A 188 -4.95 19.43 -17.25
N ASN A 189 -4.65 18.96 -16.04
CA ASN A 189 -4.46 19.78 -14.86
C ASN A 189 -2.99 20.13 -14.75
N LEU A 190 -2.63 21.40 -14.93
CA LEU A 190 -1.27 21.88 -14.77
C LEU A 190 -0.82 21.77 -13.31
N HIS A 191 0.40 21.31 -13.07
CA HIS A 191 1.00 21.27 -11.72
C HIS A 191 1.34 22.67 -11.22
N ARG A 192 1.62 23.60 -12.13
CA ARG A 192 1.78 25.03 -11.85
C ARG A 192 0.82 25.81 -12.75
N SER A 193 -0.07 26.55 -12.14
CA SER A 193 -0.92 27.49 -12.87
C SER A 193 -0.07 28.71 -13.25
N ASP A 194 0.32 28.81 -14.50
CA ASP A 194 0.96 30.01 -15.04
C ASP A 194 -0.03 30.72 -15.93
N PHE A 195 -0.44 31.94 -15.52
CA PHE A 195 -1.32 32.84 -16.26
C PHE A 195 -0.55 34.07 -16.82
N SER A 196 0.80 34.00 -16.81
CA SER A 196 1.60 35.05 -17.43
C SER A 196 1.52 34.89 -18.95
N THR A 197 0.93 35.89 -19.62
CA THR A 197 0.97 36.09 -21.07
C THR A 197 2.03 37.10 -21.42
#